data_86ae95d5522117c13977f69bda29323e
#
_entry.id   86ae95d5522117c13977f69bda29323e
#
_cell.length_a   1.000
_cell.length_b   1.000
_cell.length_c   1.000
_cell.angle_alpha   90.00
_cell.angle_beta   90.00
_cell.angle_gamma   90.00
#
_symmetry.space_group_name_H-M   'P 1'
#
loop_
_entity.id
_entity.type
_entity.pdbx_description
1 polymer ?
#
loop_
_entity_poly.entity_id
_entity_poly.type
_entity_poly.pdbx_seq_one_letter_code
_entity_poly.pdbx_strand_id
1 'polypeptide(L)' 'MFDYKIIAYNKLGKVQETENLFCAPDEINDVMFTMSEQFGYAEAFDTMNTHVGEYGERPLSLGERRYF' A
#
# COMPACT_ATOMS: atom_id res chain seq x y z
N MET A 1 -13.91 12.41 0.38
CA MET A 1 -12.45 12.27 0.27
C MET A 1 -11.88 11.96 1.64
N PHE A 2 -10.83 11.15 1.67
CA PHE A 2 -10.26 10.63 2.91
C PHE A 2 -8.74 10.73 2.88
N ASP A 3 -8.13 10.74 4.06
CA ASP A 3 -6.67 10.69 4.17
C ASP A 3 -6.21 9.24 4.19
N TYR A 4 -5.21 8.94 3.36
CA TYR A 4 -4.62 7.60 3.26
C TYR A 4 -3.10 7.67 3.37
N LYS A 5 -2.53 6.60 3.87
CA LYS A 5 -1.08 6.39 3.86
C LYS A 5 -0.79 5.18 2.98
N ILE A 6 0.10 5.34 2.01
CA ILE A 6 0.52 4.25 1.14
C ILE A 6 1.98 3.94 1.42
N ILE A 7 2.29 2.66 1.56
CA ILE A 7 3.66 2.19 1.76
C ILE A 7 4.01 1.26 0.62
N ALA A 8 5.10 1.55 -0.09
CA ALA A 8 5.61 0.72 -1.17
C ALA A 8 6.86 -0.02 -0.72
N TYR A 9 6.96 -1.30 -1.11
CA TYR A 9 8.05 -2.18 -0.74
C TYR A 9 8.71 -2.79 -1.99
N ASN A 10 9.99 -3.07 -1.90
CA ASN A 10 10.69 -3.83 -2.93
C ASN A 10 10.52 -5.34 -2.70
N LYS A 11 11.12 -6.16 -3.55
CA LYS A 11 11.04 -7.63 -3.47
C LYS A 11 11.60 -8.20 -2.17
N LEU A 12 12.48 -7.45 -1.51
CA LEU A 12 13.09 -7.86 -0.25
C LEU A 12 12.28 -7.43 0.97
N GLY A 13 11.13 -6.75 0.73
CA GLY A 13 10.27 -6.28 1.82
C GLY A 13 10.74 -5.00 2.47
N LYS A 14 11.66 -4.28 1.85
CA LYS A 14 12.14 -2.99 2.35
C LYS A 14 11.27 -1.87 1.84
N VAL A 15 10.93 -0.93 2.73
CA VAL A 15 10.14 0.25 2.37
C VAL A 15 10.94 1.12 1.39
N GLN A 16 10.35 1.39 0.25
CA GLN A 16 10.94 2.25 -0.78
C GLN A 16 10.35 3.64 -0.75
N GLU A 17 9.07 3.75 -0.44
CA GLU A 17 8.38 5.03 -0.40
C GLU A 17 7.18 4.96 0.53
N THR A 18 6.91 6.06 1.20
CA THR A 18 5.70 6.25 2.00
C THR A 18 5.07 7.56 1.58
N GLU A 19 3.79 7.54 1.27
CA GLU A 19 3.10 8.70 0.76
C GLU A 19 1.77 8.88 1.49
N ASN A 20 1.46 10.12 1.84
CA ASN A 20 0.18 10.48 2.46
C ASN A 20 -0.63 11.26 1.43
N LEU A 21 -1.86 10.80 1.17
CA LEU A 21 -2.74 11.37 0.15
C LEU A 21 -4.13 11.64 0.71
N PHE A 22 -4.70 12.76 0.28
CA PHE A 22 -6.09 13.07 0.54
C PHE A 22 -6.85 12.90 -0.78
N CYS A 23 -7.61 11.83 -0.90
CA CYS A 23 -8.27 11.48 -2.16
C CYS A 23 -9.50 10.62 -1.94
N ALA A 24 -10.22 10.35 -3.03
CA ALA A 24 -11.35 9.43 -3.03
C ALA A 24 -10.87 7.97 -2.96
N PRO A 25 -11.71 7.05 -2.44
CA PRO A 25 -11.32 5.63 -2.35
C PRO A 25 -10.92 4.98 -3.66
N ASP A 26 -11.53 5.37 -4.78
CA ASP A 26 -11.16 4.84 -6.09
C ASP A 26 -9.83 5.39 -6.60
N GLU A 27 -9.49 6.62 -6.24
CA GLU A 27 -8.20 7.21 -6.61
C GLU A 27 -7.04 6.51 -5.88
N ILE A 28 -7.25 6.07 -4.64
CA ILE A 28 -6.19 5.40 -3.88
C ILE A 28 -5.80 4.07 -4.55
N ASN A 29 -6.75 3.39 -5.18
CA ASN A 29 -6.47 2.16 -5.91
C ASN A 29 -5.52 2.40 -7.07
N ASP A 30 -5.73 3.48 -7.83
CA ASP A 30 -4.87 3.82 -8.96
C ASP A 30 -3.45 4.14 -8.50
N VAL A 31 -3.32 4.86 -7.40
CA VAL A 31 -2.01 5.22 -6.85
C VAL A 31 -1.28 3.97 -6.35
N MET A 32 -1.98 3.09 -5.63
CA MET A 32 -1.39 1.83 -5.16
C MET A 32 -0.92 0.97 -6.33
N PHE A 33 -1.73 0.88 -7.38
CA PHE A 33 -1.39 0.09 -8.55
C PHE A 33 -0.11 0.61 -9.21
N THR A 34 -0.02 1.92 -9.41
CA THR A 34 1.15 2.56 -10.00
C THR A 34 2.40 2.32 -9.15
N MET A 35 2.29 2.48 -7.83
CA MET A 35 3.41 2.25 -6.93
C MET A 35 3.84 0.78 -6.92
N SER A 36 2.88 -0.14 -6.98
CA SER A 36 3.20 -1.58 -7.02
C SER A 36 3.95 -1.96 -8.29
N GLU A 37 3.61 -1.34 -9.42
CA GLU A 37 4.35 -1.56 -10.67
C GLU A 37 5.76 -1.01 -10.60
N GLN A 38 5.93 0.13 -9.95
CA GLN A 38 7.22 0.79 -9.85
C GLN A 38 8.17 0.09 -8.88
N PHE A 39 7.66 -0.35 -7.74
CA PHE A 39 8.49 -0.89 -6.65
C PHE A 39 8.35 -2.40 -6.43
N GLY A 40 7.18 -2.96 -6.69
CA GLY A 40 6.88 -4.38 -6.55
C GLY A 40 5.64 -4.68 -5.73
N TYR A 41 5.42 -3.95 -4.64
CA TYR A 41 4.27 -4.15 -3.77
C TYR A 41 3.92 -2.85 -3.08
N ALA A 42 2.63 -2.55 -2.97
CA ALA A 42 2.16 -1.37 -2.26
C ALA A 42 0.90 -1.69 -1.47
N GLU A 43 0.77 -1.10 -0.30
CA GLU A 43 -0.42 -1.24 0.52
C GLU A 43 -0.82 0.11 1.10
N ALA A 44 -2.11 0.26 1.41
CA ALA A 44 -2.64 1.52 1.91
C ALA A 44 -3.43 1.33 3.21
N PHE A 45 -3.40 2.36 4.03
CA PHE A 45 -4.07 2.42 5.32
C PHE A 45 -4.84 3.72 5.44
N ASP A 46 -5.95 3.69 6.19
CA ASP A 46 -6.72 4.89 6.48
C ASP A 46 -6.18 5.59 7.76
N THR A 47 -6.87 6.63 8.20
CA THR A 47 -6.46 7.40 9.39
C THR A 47 -6.54 6.60 10.68
N MET A 48 -7.34 5.54 10.69
CA MET A 48 -7.45 4.63 11.84
C MET A 48 -6.42 3.51 11.78
N ASN A 49 -5.51 3.61 10.81
CA ASN A 49 -4.47 2.60 10.57
C ASN A 49 -5.06 1.25 10.16
N THR A 50 -6.25 1.26 9.58
CA THR A 50 -6.91 0.08 9.07
C THR A 50 -6.46 -0.15 7.62
N HIS A 51 -6.09 -1.39 7.31
CA HIS A 51 -5.67 -1.76 5.97
C HIS A 51 -6.84 -1.66 4.99
N VAL A 52 -6.68 -0.86 3.93
CA VAL A 52 -7.76 -0.63 2.95
C VAL A 52 -7.53 -1.34 1.63
N GLY A 53 -6.30 -1.73 1.31
CA GLY A 53 -6.02 -2.47 0.09
C GLY A 53 -4.54 -2.68 -0.15
N GLU A 54 -4.24 -3.50 -1.16
CA GLU A 54 -2.88 -3.78 -1.58
C GLU A 54 -2.84 -4.18 -3.05
N TYR A 55 -1.71 -3.95 -3.70
CA TYR A 55 -1.44 -4.36 -5.08
C TYR A 55 -0.03 -4.88 -5.20
N GLY A 56 0.16 -5.81 -6.14
CA GLY A 56 1.46 -6.40 -6.40
C GLY A 56 1.68 -7.68 -5.62
N GLU A 57 2.91 -8.19 -5.68
CA GLU A 57 3.29 -9.43 -5.03
C GLU A 57 3.89 -9.14 -3.67
N ARG A 58 3.22 -9.61 -2.61
CA ARG A 58 3.67 -9.37 -1.24
C ARG A 58 4.99 -10.11 -0.98
N PRO A 59 6.04 -9.38 -0.55
CA PRO A 59 7.33 -10.01 -0.24
C PRO A 59 7.21 -11.03 0.89
N LEU A 60 7.92 -12.15 0.75
CA LEU A 60 7.91 -13.20 1.76
C LEU A 60 8.41 -12.73 3.12
N SER A 61 9.36 -11.80 3.11
CA SER A 61 9.92 -11.24 4.35
C SER A 61 8.91 -10.47 5.19
N LEU A 62 7.80 -10.01 4.59
CA LEU A 62 6.73 -9.34 5.34
C LEU A 62 5.76 -10.33 5.99
N GLY A 63 5.86 -11.62 5.64
CA GLY A 63 4.97 -12.64 6.14
C GLY A 63 3.58 -12.57 5.53
N GLU A 64 2.71 -13.46 5.95
CA GLU A 64 1.33 -13.47 5.49
C GLU A 64 0.52 -12.40 6.21
N ARG A 65 -0.34 -11.72 5.44
CA ARG A 65 -1.31 -10.81 6.04
C ARG A 65 -2.44 -11.62 6.65
N ARG A 66 -2.75 -11.32 7.89
CA ARG A 66 -3.85 -11.98 8.60
C ARG A 66 -4.96 -10.97 8.86
N TYR A 67 -6.17 -11.40 8.57
CA TYR A 67 -7.38 -10.62 8.81
C TYR A 67 -8.16 -11.27 9.95
N PHE A 68 -8.53 -10.47 10.93
CA PHE A 68 -9.28 -10.93 12.08
C PHE A 68 -10.57 -10.17 12.23
#